data_40968cee8be9a17d3d060046d0fb0044
#
_entry.id   40968cee8be9a17d3d060046d0fb0044
#
_cell.length_a   1.000
_cell.length_b   1.000
_cell.length_c   1.000
_cell.angle_alpha   90.00
_cell.angle_beta   90.00
_cell.angle_gamma   90.00
#
_symmetry.space_group_name_H-M   'P 1'
#
loop_
_entity.id
_entity.type
_entity.pdbx_description
1 polymer ?
#
loop_
_entity_poly.entity_id
_entity_poly.type
_entity_poly.pdbx_seq_one_letter_code
_entity_poly.pdbx_strand_id
1 'polypeptide(L)'
;KTTDCVSDILTNSGKIYTCLKIDEVNNLGAARIRIRSLLAAIRVKEKKHEKREIKPANYERVIFTEEMRKDYTIICPQMSPIHFELLVPAFRAAGYNLVIPDVPARECVDVGLKYVNNDACYPSLIVIGQIMSAVMSGKYDLSKTAILISQTGGGCRATNYIGFIRRALTKAGHPDIPVISINMVGLEKNPGFKLTPSLIQHGLYALEFGDIFMRCLYRVRPYEKVPGSANALHEKWKKRVIDFVGNTKILSHRKYRKMCRQIIRDFDNLPMTDEKKPRVGVVGEILVKFLPAANNYIVDLLESEGAEAVVPDLTDFLLYCCYNQNFKADYLGATAKSKRINNMLIRFFEWLRKDARDELAKSKHFEPTAYIQDLAKQAEHIVSCGNQTGEGWFLTGEMLELIAQGATNIVCAQPFACLPNHIVGKGVIKEIR
;
A
#
# COMPACT_ATOMS: atom_id res chain seq x y z
N LYS A 1 5.21 -8.71 15.80
CA LYS A 1 6.06 -9.31 14.75
C LYS A 1 7.23 -10.05 15.36
N THR A 2 8.19 -9.36 15.99
CA THR A 2 9.37 -9.97 16.58
C THR A 2 9.00 -10.98 17.68
N THR A 3 8.11 -10.60 18.58
CA THR A 3 7.62 -11.48 19.67
C THR A 3 7.02 -12.77 19.13
N ASP A 4 6.15 -12.70 18.11
CA ASP A 4 5.51 -13.89 17.55
C ASP A 4 6.52 -14.81 16.87
N CYS A 5 7.44 -14.27 16.06
CA CYS A 5 8.50 -15.06 15.43
C CYS A 5 9.41 -15.70 16.45
N VAL A 6 9.83 -14.96 17.48
CA VAL A 6 10.67 -15.50 18.56
C VAL A 6 9.92 -16.56 19.35
N SER A 7 8.62 -16.34 19.63
CA SER A 7 7.77 -17.32 20.31
C SER A 7 7.66 -18.62 19.52
N ASP A 8 7.43 -18.53 18.21
CA ASP A 8 7.34 -19.71 17.34
C ASP A 8 8.67 -20.47 17.31
N ILE A 9 9.81 -19.79 17.16
CA ILE A 9 11.14 -20.38 17.18
C ILE A 9 11.40 -21.09 18.52
N LEU A 10 11.13 -20.42 19.64
CA LEU A 10 11.36 -20.97 20.97
C LEU A 10 10.45 -22.16 21.27
N THR A 11 9.17 -22.09 20.85
CA THR A 11 8.21 -23.20 21.00
C THR A 11 8.66 -24.40 20.19
N ASN A 12 9.02 -24.21 18.92
CA ASN A 12 9.46 -25.29 18.03
C ASN A 12 10.79 -25.91 18.45
N SER A 13 11.68 -25.13 19.07
CA SER A 13 12.93 -25.62 19.64
C SER A 13 12.79 -26.24 21.06
N GLY A 14 11.55 -26.39 21.55
CA GLY A 14 11.27 -26.99 22.86
C GLY A 14 11.76 -26.17 24.06
N LYS A 15 12.05 -24.88 23.86
CA LYS A 15 12.47 -23.98 24.94
C LYS A 15 11.25 -23.49 25.73
N ILE A 16 11.45 -23.35 27.05
CA ILE A 16 10.49 -22.66 27.92
C ILE A 16 10.87 -21.19 27.90
N TYR A 17 9.89 -20.33 27.62
CA TYR A 17 10.09 -18.90 27.58
C TYR A 17 8.86 -18.16 28.12
N THR A 18 9.01 -16.88 28.41
CA THR A 18 7.90 -15.98 28.69
C THR A 18 8.13 -14.64 28.00
N CYS A 19 7.04 -14.02 27.55
CA CYS A 19 7.07 -12.67 27.01
C CYS A 19 6.69 -11.68 28.12
N LEU A 20 7.55 -10.72 28.40
CA LEU A 20 7.25 -9.61 29.30
C LEU A 20 6.79 -8.43 28.48
N LYS A 21 5.63 -7.88 28.80
CA LYS A 21 5.20 -6.59 28.29
C LYS A 21 5.70 -5.53 29.26
N ILE A 22 6.56 -4.66 28.77
CA ILE A 22 7.12 -3.52 29.53
C ILE A 22 6.67 -2.27 28.78
N ASP A 23 5.97 -1.41 29.48
CA ASP A 23 5.46 -0.14 28.97
C ASP A 23 5.72 0.98 30.00
N GLU A 24 5.32 2.19 29.69
CA GLU A 24 5.49 3.38 30.52
C GLU A 24 4.74 3.31 31.85
N VAL A 25 3.80 2.39 32.01
CA VAL A 25 2.99 2.24 33.25
C VAL A 25 3.75 1.46 34.34
N ASN A 26 4.86 0.84 33.99
CA ASN A 26 5.74 0.12 34.92
C ASN A 26 5.04 -0.87 35.87
N ASN A 27 4.08 -1.66 35.36
CA ASN A 27 3.38 -2.65 36.18
C ASN A 27 4.26 -3.88 36.47
N LEU A 28 5.11 -3.77 37.49
CA LEU A 28 6.02 -4.86 37.92
C LEU A 28 5.29 -6.10 38.43
N GLY A 29 4.03 -5.97 38.86
CA GLY A 29 3.22 -7.10 39.33
C GLY A 29 3.01 -8.16 38.25
N ALA A 30 2.61 -7.73 37.06
CA ALA A 30 2.42 -8.64 35.92
C ALA A 30 3.73 -9.32 35.48
N ALA A 31 4.84 -8.57 35.47
CA ALA A 31 6.16 -9.11 35.14
C ALA A 31 6.60 -10.17 36.18
N ARG A 32 6.43 -9.89 37.47
CA ARG A 32 6.75 -10.85 38.56
C ARG A 32 5.95 -12.16 38.44
N ILE A 33 4.65 -12.06 38.15
CA ILE A 33 3.80 -13.26 37.98
C ILE A 33 4.32 -14.09 36.80
N ARG A 34 4.60 -13.49 35.66
CA ARG A 34 5.12 -14.19 34.47
C ARG A 34 6.48 -14.85 34.72
N ILE A 35 7.39 -14.16 35.42
CA ILE A 35 8.71 -14.72 35.80
C ILE A 35 8.52 -15.91 36.76
N ARG A 36 7.66 -15.77 37.78
CA ARG A 36 7.38 -16.89 38.70
C ARG A 36 6.79 -18.14 37.99
N SER A 37 5.86 -17.89 37.05
CA SER A 37 5.30 -18.98 36.22
C SER A 37 6.37 -19.64 35.34
N LEU A 38 7.28 -18.85 34.76
CA LEU A 38 8.40 -19.38 33.98
C LEU A 38 9.31 -20.30 34.85
N LEU A 39 9.70 -19.81 36.03
CA LEU A 39 10.52 -20.57 36.95
C LEU A 39 9.82 -21.86 37.43
N ALA A 40 8.53 -21.81 37.69
CA ALA A 40 7.74 -22.99 38.02
C ALA A 40 7.72 -24.01 36.88
N ALA A 41 7.50 -23.54 35.63
CA ALA A 41 7.53 -24.41 34.45
C ALA A 41 8.90 -25.06 34.21
N ILE A 42 10.00 -24.32 34.44
CA ILE A 42 11.37 -24.85 34.36
C ILE A 42 11.55 -25.98 35.38
N ARG A 43 11.19 -25.73 36.66
CA ARG A 43 11.30 -26.76 37.72
C ARG A 43 10.49 -28.02 37.42
N VAL A 44 9.29 -27.89 36.86
CA VAL A 44 8.45 -29.03 36.46
C VAL A 44 9.11 -29.81 35.33
N LYS A 45 9.69 -29.13 34.35
CA LYS A 45 10.39 -29.74 33.21
C LYS A 45 11.64 -30.52 33.69
N GLU A 46 12.42 -29.92 34.56
CA GLU A 46 13.59 -30.55 35.14
C GLU A 46 13.23 -31.84 35.91
N LYS A 47 12.14 -31.82 36.70
CA LYS A 47 11.67 -33.02 37.42
C LYS A 47 11.17 -34.14 36.53
N LYS A 48 10.58 -33.78 35.34
CA LYS A 48 9.98 -34.78 34.45
C LYS A 48 10.97 -35.38 33.46
N HIS A 49 12.19 -34.87 33.32
CA HIS A 49 13.18 -35.27 32.33
C HIS A 49 12.63 -35.36 30.89
N GLU A 50 11.57 -34.56 30.55
CA GLU A 50 10.93 -34.58 29.24
C GLU A 50 11.88 -34.04 28.16
N LYS A 51 12.34 -34.94 27.26
CA LYS A 51 12.95 -34.52 25.98
C LYS A 51 11.84 -34.19 25.02
N ARG A 52 11.68 -32.90 24.69
CA ARG A 52 10.78 -32.49 23.59
C ARG A 52 11.47 -32.70 22.25
N GLU A 53 10.72 -33.21 21.30
CA GLU A 53 11.12 -33.30 19.91
C GLU A 53 11.25 -31.86 19.33
N ILE A 54 12.42 -31.57 18.77
CA ILE A 54 12.65 -30.29 18.10
C ILE A 54 11.99 -30.39 16.74
N LYS A 55 10.91 -29.64 16.55
CA LYS A 55 10.28 -29.50 15.23
C LYS A 55 10.98 -28.38 14.45
N PRO A 56 11.42 -28.67 13.21
CA PRO A 56 11.98 -27.60 12.39
C PRO A 56 10.96 -26.48 12.22
N ALA A 57 11.40 -25.23 12.39
CA ALA A 57 10.58 -24.03 12.19
C ALA A 57 10.31 -23.72 10.70
N ASN A 58 10.45 -24.70 9.83
CA ASN A 58 10.21 -24.52 8.40
C ASN A 58 8.71 -24.56 8.15
N TYR A 59 8.13 -23.38 7.94
CA TYR A 59 6.87 -23.27 7.20
C TYR A 59 7.19 -23.65 5.75
N GLU A 60 6.76 -24.84 5.32
CA GLU A 60 6.84 -25.23 3.92
C GLU A 60 6.04 -24.20 3.11
N ARG A 61 6.75 -23.50 2.25
CA ARG A 61 6.15 -22.48 1.40
C ARG A 61 5.48 -23.15 0.21
N VAL A 62 4.20 -22.95 0.03
CA VAL A 62 3.51 -23.35 -1.19
C VAL A 62 3.93 -22.42 -2.33
N ILE A 63 4.46 -23.02 -3.40
CA ILE A 63 4.94 -22.29 -4.58
C ILE A 63 3.81 -22.20 -5.59
N PHE A 64 3.56 -21.00 -6.11
CA PHE A 64 2.62 -20.78 -7.21
C PHE A 64 3.29 -21.20 -8.53
N THR A 65 2.78 -22.27 -9.14
CA THR A 65 3.35 -22.87 -10.35
C THR A 65 2.73 -22.34 -11.65
N GLU A 66 3.32 -22.69 -12.82
CA GLU A 66 2.79 -22.29 -14.12
C GLU A 66 1.45 -22.97 -14.44
N GLU A 67 1.21 -24.16 -13.94
CA GLU A 67 -0.07 -24.88 -14.06
C GLU A 67 -1.18 -24.15 -13.29
N MET A 68 -0.89 -23.73 -12.05
CA MET A 68 -1.83 -22.96 -11.23
C MET A 68 -2.28 -21.66 -11.88
N ARG A 69 -1.39 -21.01 -12.65
CA ARG A 69 -1.71 -19.75 -13.35
C ARG A 69 -2.94 -19.85 -14.23
N LYS A 70 -3.22 -21.00 -14.82
CA LYS A 70 -4.30 -21.19 -15.79
C LYS A 70 -5.69 -21.17 -15.15
N ASP A 71 -5.80 -21.73 -13.92
CA ASP A 71 -7.08 -22.07 -13.31
C ASP A 71 -7.32 -21.36 -11.98
N TYR A 72 -6.29 -20.79 -11.38
CA TYR A 72 -6.38 -20.20 -10.05
C TYR A 72 -6.96 -18.78 -10.07
N THR A 73 -7.82 -18.52 -9.10
CA THR A 73 -8.26 -17.16 -8.76
C THR A 73 -7.24 -16.54 -7.80
N ILE A 74 -6.76 -15.37 -8.16
CA ILE A 74 -5.77 -14.64 -7.35
C ILE A 74 -6.48 -13.54 -6.58
N ILE A 75 -6.59 -13.68 -5.28
CA ILE A 75 -7.19 -12.67 -4.38
C ILE A 75 -6.11 -11.65 -4.02
N CYS A 76 -6.38 -10.37 -4.26
CA CYS A 76 -5.53 -9.25 -3.88
C CYS A 76 -6.32 -8.28 -3.00
N PRO A 77 -5.82 -7.86 -1.84
CA PRO A 77 -6.52 -6.91 -0.99
C PRO A 77 -6.64 -5.54 -1.68
N GLN A 78 -7.75 -4.85 -1.45
CA GLN A 78 -7.99 -3.50 -1.94
C GLN A 78 -7.08 -2.50 -1.22
N MET A 79 -6.49 -1.57 -1.97
CA MET A 79 -5.72 -0.47 -1.41
C MET A 79 -6.24 0.90 -1.89
N SER A 80 -6.64 1.00 -3.14
CA SER A 80 -7.14 2.22 -3.76
C SER A 80 -8.17 1.87 -4.83
N PRO A 81 -9.48 2.06 -4.59
CA PRO A 81 -10.53 1.66 -5.53
C PRO A 81 -10.32 2.22 -6.94
N ILE A 82 -10.04 3.52 -7.05
CA ILE A 82 -9.84 4.20 -8.35
C ILE A 82 -8.74 3.54 -9.19
N HIS A 83 -7.63 3.12 -8.55
CA HIS A 83 -6.50 2.49 -9.25
C HIS A 83 -6.74 0.99 -9.48
N PHE A 84 -7.27 0.29 -8.49
CA PHE A 84 -7.40 -1.17 -8.54
C PHE A 84 -8.48 -1.63 -9.53
N GLU A 85 -9.53 -0.84 -9.73
CA GLU A 85 -10.50 -1.09 -10.79
C GLU A 85 -9.87 -1.11 -12.20
N LEU A 86 -8.78 -0.36 -12.39
CA LEU A 86 -8.03 -0.32 -13.65
C LEU A 86 -6.91 -1.39 -13.71
N LEU A 87 -6.35 -1.76 -12.55
CA LEU A 87 -5.32 -2.81 -12.47
C LEU A 87 -5.88 -4.21 -12.73
N VAL A 88 -7.09 -4.51 -12.26
CA VAL A 88 -7.72 -5.83 -12.49
C VAL A 88 -7.78 -6.22 -13.96
N PRO A 89 -8.29 -5.39 -14.89
CA PRO A 89 -8.27 -5.71 -16.31
C PRO A 89 -6.85 -5.82 -16.89
N ALA A 90 -5.88 -5.05 -16.40
CA ALA A 90 -4.48 -5.17 -16.81
C ALA A 90 -3.88 -6.54 -16.46
N PHE A 91 -4.15 -7.06 -15.25
CA PHE A 91 -3.73 -8.40 -14.85
C PHE A 91 -4.44 -9.50 -15.64
N ARG A 92 -5.74 -9.34 -15.89
CA ARG A 92 -6.52 -10.28 -16.71
C ARG A 92 -6.00 -10.35 -18.15
N ALA A 93 -5.63 -9.21 -18.75
CA ALA A 93 -5.00 -9.17 -20.07
C ALA A 93 -3.66 -9.92 -20.11
N ALA A 94 -2.95 -9.98 -18.98
CA ALA A 94 -1.73 -10.76 -18.83
C ALA A 94 -1.95 -12.24 -18.48
N GLY A 95 -3.21 -12.70 -18.42
CA GLY A 95 -3.58 -14.10 -18.15
C GLY A 95 -3.61 -14.45 -16.65
N TYR A 96 -3.87 -13.48 -15.77
CA TYR A 96 -4.08 -13.72 -14.36
C TYR A 96 -5.53 -13.41 -13.97
N ASN A 97 -6.24 -14.36 -13.39
CA ASN A 97 -7.59 -14.12 -12.87
C ASN A 97 -7.54 -13.42 -11.51
N LEU A 98 -7.22 -12.11 -11.55
CA LEU A 98 -7.14 -11.27 -10.35
C LEU A 98 -8.54 -10.83 -9.92
N VAL A 99 -8.81 -10.93 -8.62
CA VAL A 99 -10.03 -10.43 -7.98
C VAL A 99 -9.68 -9.60 -6.73
N ILE A 100 -10.44 -8.54 -6.54
CA ILE A 100 -10.35 -7.67 -5.35
C ILE A 100 -11.61 -7.93 -4.53
N PRO A 101 -11.49 -8.42 -3.28
CA PRO A 101 -12.65 -8.63 -2.44
C PRO A 101 -13.27 -7.30 -2.00
N ASP A 102 -14.58 -7.21 -2.07
CA ASP A 102 -15.34 -6.13 -1.48
C ASP A 102 -15.74 -6.53 -0.06
N VAL A 103 -15.02 -5.99 0.93
CA VAL A 103 -15.22 -6.32 2.35
C VAL A 103 -15.38 -5.02 3.14
N PRO A 104 -16.47 -4.88 3.93
CA PRO A 104 -16.67 -3.70 4.77
C PRO A 104 -15.52 -3.51 5.77
N ALA A 105 -15.16 -2.26 6.03
CA ALA A 105 -14.02 -1.92 6.90
C ALA A 105 -14.12 -2.57 8.30
N ARG A 106 -15.30 -2.53 8.90
CA ARG A 106 -15.55 -3.13 10.23
C ARG A 106 -15.28 -4.64 10.22
N GLU A 107 -15.75 -5.34 9.19
CA GLU A 107 -15.50 -6.77 9.04
C GLU A 107 -14.00 -7.05 8.87
N CYS A 108 -13.30 -6.23 8.09
CA CYS A 108 -11.83 -6.35 7.94
C CYS A 108 -11.12 -6.25 9.29
N VAL A 109 -11.50 -5.31 10.14
CA VAL A 109 -10.91 -5.14 11.48
C VAL A 109 -11.25 -6.35 12.37
N ASP A 110 -12.52 -6.73 12.45
CA ASP A 110 -12.98 -7.82 13.32
C ASP A 110 -12.34 -9.17 12.93
N VAL A 111 -12.23 -9.46 11.65
CA VAL A 111 -11.57 -10.66 11.15
C VAL A 111 -10.04 -10.55 11.30
N GLY A 112 -9.46 -9.40 10.98
CA GLY A 112 -8.02 -9.16 11.13
C GLY A 112 -7.53 -9.39 12.56
N LEU A 113 -8.27 -8.94 13.56
CA LEU A 113 -7.96 -9.14 14.98
C LEU A 113 -7.95 -10.61 15.43
N LYS A 114 -8.64 -11.51 14.72
CA LYS A 114 -8.61 -12.95 15.02
C LYS A 114 -7.29 -13.61 14.61
N TYR A 115 -6.62 -13.06 13.60
CA TYR A 115 -5.44 -13.68 12.96
C TYR A 115 -4.14 -12.90 13.17
N VAL A 116 -4.22 -11.61 13.43
CA VAL A 116 -3.07 -10.73 13.64
C VAL A 116 -3.11 -10.20 15.07
N ASN A 117 -1.93 -10.09 15.69
CA ASN A 117 -1.81 -9.49 17.02
C ASN A 117 -2.26 -8.02 16.94
N ASN A 118 -3.07 -7.57 17.91
CA ASN A 118 -3.57 -6.20 17.99
C ASN A 118 -2.45 -5.14 18.18
N ASP A 119 -1.25 -5.53 18.61
CA ASP A 119 -0.07 -4.67 18.65
C ASP A 119 0.57 -4.45 17.27
N ALA A 120 0.09 -5.14 16.22
CA ALA A 120 0.46 -4.85 14.85
C ALA A 120 -0.19 -3.54 14.35
N CYS A 121 0.37 -2.96 13.28
CA CYS A 121 -0.20 -1.73 12.74
C CYS A 121 -1.60 -1.96 12.15
N TYR A 122 -2.45 -0.95 12.23
CA TYR A 122 -3.80 -0.97 11.69
C TYR A 122 -3.88 -1.41 10.21
N PRO A 123 -3.00 -0.95 9.29
CA PRO A 123 -3.00 -1.45 7.91
C PRO A 123 -2.87 -2.97 7.80
N SER A 124 -2.09 -3.61 8.69
CA SER A 124 -1.96 -5.07 8.69
C SER A 124 -3.28 -5.78 9.05
N LEU A 125 -4.05 -5.21 9.96
CA LEU A 125 -5.39 -5.74 10.32
C LEU A 125 -6.33 -5.67 9.12
N ILE A 126 -6.35 -4.54 8.42
CA ILE A 126 -7.20 -4.33 7.23
C ILE A 126 -6.81 -5.31 6.12
N VAL A 127 -5.53 -5.40 5.77
CA VAL A 127 -5.04 -6.29 4.69
C VAL A 127 -5.34 -7.75 4.99
N ILE A 128 -4.99 -8.22 6.19
CA ILE A 128 -5.23 -9.61 6.58
C ILE A 128 -6.73 -9.88 6.72
N GLY A 129 -7.48 -8.93 7.26
CA GLY A 129 -8.93 -9.02 7.38
C GLY A 129 -9.62 -9.17 6.03
N GLN A 130 -9.30 -8.35 5.04
CA GLN A 130 -9.83 -8.48 3.67
C GLN A 130 -9.57 -9.87 3.09
N ILE A 131 -8.32 -10.34 3.17
CA ILE A 131 -7.93 -11.64 2.65
C ILE A 131 -8.67 -12.77 3.36
N MET A 132 -8.67 -12.76 4.69
CA MET A 132 -9.29 -13.83 5.48
C MET A 132 -10.82 -13.82 5.37
N SER A 133 -11.47 -12.64 5.30
CA SER A 133 -12.90 -12.57 5.01
C SER A 133 -13.23 -13.16 3.64
N ALA A 134 -12.41 -12.87 2.63
CA ALA A 134 -12.59 -13.46 1.30
C ALA A 134 -12.42 -14.98 1.32
N VAL A 135 -11.36 -15.49 1.95
CA VAL A 135 -11.10 -16.93 2.09
C VAL A 135 -12.25 -17.64 2.84
N MET A 136 -12.78 -17.02 3.88
CA MET A 136 -13.86 -17.62 4.70
C MET A 136 -15.26 -17.38 4.14
N SER A 137 -15.42 -16.59 3.08
CA SER A 137 -16.73 -16.20 2.53
C SER A 137 -17.50 -17.34 1.84
N GLY A 138 -16.84 -18.45 1.50
CA GLY A 138 -17.40 -19.51 0.67
C GLY A 138 -17.61 -19.14 -0.82
N LYS A 139 -17.20 -17.93 -1.23
CA LYS A 139 -17.37 -17.45 -2.62
C LYS A 139 -16.29 -17.98 -3.58
N TYR A 140 -15.19 -18.52 -3.07
CA TYR A 140 -14.03 -18.94 -3.85
C TYR A 140 -13.76 -20.43 -3.65
N ASP A 141 -13.38 -21.12 -4.72
CA ASP A 141 -12.83 -22.48 -4.61
C ASP A 141 -11.41 -22.40 -4.05
N LEU A 142 -11.26 -22.72 -2.77
CA LEU A 142 -9.98 -22.60 -2.06
C LEU A 142 -8.92 -23.58 -2.58
N SER A 143 -9.30 -24.67 -3.28
CA SER A 143 -8.36 -25.58 -3.92
C SER A 143 -7.68 -24.96 -5.14
N LYS A 144 -8.28 -23.89 -5.70
CA LYS A 144 -7.81 -23.12 -6.87
C LYS A 144 -7.67 -21.64 -6.57
N THR A 145 -7.25 -21.31 -5.35
CA THR A 145 -7.08 -19.93 -4.91
C THR A 145 -5.62 -19.64 -4.57
N ALA A 146 -5.15 -18.45 -4.92
CA ALA A 146 -3.87 -17.89 -4.51
C ALA A 146 -4.06 -16.49 -3.97
N ILE A 147 -3.13 -16.01 -3.15
CA ILE A 147 -3.13 -14.65 -2.62
C ILE A 147 -1.99 -13.85 -3.26
N LEU A 148 -2.25 -12.60 -3.60
CA LEU A 148 -1.25 -11.67 -4.11
C LEU A 148 -1.07 -10.50 -3.13
N ILE A 149 0.18 -10.18 -2.77
CA ILE A 149 0.53 -9.05 -1.92
C ILE A 149 1.82 -8.40 -2.39
N SER A 150 1.99 -7.10 -2.18
CA SER A 150 3.26 -6.42 -2.34
C SER A 150 4.10 -6.47 -1.06
N GLN A 151 5.43 -6.49 -1.22
CA GLN A 151 6.38 -6.38 -0.12
C GLN A 151 7.27 -5.15 -0.33
N THR A 152 7.38 -4.29 0.68
CA THR A 152 8.19 -3.07 0.60
C THR A 152 9.69 -3.32 0.72
N GLY A 153 10.10 -4.44 1.34
CA GLY A 153 11.53 -4.80 1.49
C GLY A 153 12.31 -3.96 2.51
N GLY A 154 11.65 -3.09 3.29
CA GLY A 154 12.28 -2.22 4.28
C GLY A 154 11.96 -2.60 5.73
N GLY A 155 12.28 -1.72 6.68
CA GLY A 155 12.00 -1.87 8.11
C GLY A 155 10.52 -1.76 8.49
N CYS A 156 9.65 -1.43 7.56
CA CYS A 156 8.20 -1.39 7.73
C CYS A 156 7.61 -2.80 7.95
N ARG A 157 6.54 -2.89 8.73
CA ARG A 157 5.81 -4.15 8.93
C ARG A 157 5.19 -4.72 7.65
N ALA A 158 4.91 -3.88 6.65
CA ALA A 158 4.42 -4.31 5.34
C ALA A 158 5.34 -5.35 4.66
N THR A 159 6.63 -5.31 4.90
CA THR A 159 7.57 -6.33 4.45
C THR A 159 7.20 -7.74 4.94
N ASN A 160 6.50 -7.86 6.08
CA ASN A 160 6.14 -9.14 6.68
C ASN A 160 4.64 -9.48 6.60
N TYR A 161 3.84 -8.73 5.87
CA TYR A 161 2.43 -9.10 5.69
C TYR A 161 2.29 -10.48 5.06
N ILE A 162 3.20 -10.86 4.18
CA ILE A 162 3.24 -12.22 3.62
C ILE A 162 3.35 -13.31 4.70
N GLY A 163 4.17 -13.08 5.73
CA GLY A 163 4.28 -13.99 6.88
C GLY A 163 3.01 -14.03 7.73
N PHE A 164 2.34 -12.88 7.91
CA PHE A 164 1.06 -12.82 8.61
C PHE A 164 -0.03 -13.54 7.84
N ILE A 165 -0.10 -13.37 6.52
CA ILE A 165 -1.07 -14.07 5.65
C ILE A 165 -0.88 -15.57 5.76
N ARG A 166 0.33 -16.10 5.59
CA ARG A 166 0.63 -17.53 5.69
C ARG A 166 0.22 -18.09 7.04
N ARG A 167 0.57 -17.40 8.12
CA ARG A 167 0.17 -17.79 9.48
C ARG A 167 -1.34 -17.79 9.66
N ALA A 168 -2.04 -16.78 9.13
CA ALA A 168 -3.49 -16.69 9.17
C ALA A 168 -4.16 -17.83 8.42
N LEU A 169 -3.68 -18.14 7.21
CA LEU A 169 -4.14 -19.27 6.41
C LEU A 169 -3.93 -20.59 7.13
N THR A 170 -2.76 -20.83 7.68
CA THR A 170 -2.46 -22.05 8.47
C THR A 170 -3.39 -22.17 9.68
N LYS A 171 -3.61 -21.08 10.42
CA LYS A 171 -4.52 -21.04 11.57
C LYS A 171 -5.98 -21.30 11.18
N ALA A 172 -6.36 -20.91 9.97
CA ALA A 172 -7.69 -21.15 9.42
C ALA A 172 -7.85 -22.55 8.78
N GLY A 173 -6.81 -23.38 8.75
CA GLY A 173 -6.87 -24.72 8.15
C GLY A 173 -6.58 -24.78 6.65
N HIS A 174 -6.04 -23.71 6.06
CA HIS A 174 -5.76 -23.59 4.63
C HIS A 174 -4.27 -23.32 4.33
N PRO A 175 -3.33 -24.14 4.85
CA PRO A 175 -1.89 -23.93 4.66
C PRO A 175 -1.45 -24.08 3.19
N ASP A 176 -2.27 -24.76 2.36
CA ASP A 176 -1.96 -25.10 0.96
C ASP A 176 -2.21 -23.96 -0.03
N ILE A 177 -2.79 -22.84 0.42
CA ILE A 177 -3.03 -21.68 -0.43
C ILE A 177 -1.70 -20.94 -0.70
N PRO A 178 -1.22 -20.85 -1.95
CA PRO A 178 0.00 -20.14 -2.27
C PRO A 178 -0.15 -18.63 -2.08
N VAL A 179 0.89 -18.01 -1.51
CA VAL A 179 0.95 -16.56 -1.32
C VAL A 179 2.06 -15.99 -2.19
N ILE A 180 1.68 -15.20 -3.18
CA ILE A 180 2.55 -14.57 -4.17
C ILE A 180 2.96 -13.20 -3.65
N SER A 181 4.25 -12.89 -3.67
CA SER A 181 4.77 -11.58 -3.33
C SER A 181 5.25 -10.85 -4.58
N ILE A 182 4.70 -9.65 -4.80
CA ILE A 182 5.30 -8.70 -5.74
C ILE A 182 6.37 -7.92 -4.99
N ASN A 183 7.63 -8.13 -5.34
CA ASN A 183 8.71 -7.32 -4.81
C ASN A 183 9.75 -7.02 -5.91
N MET A 184 10.40 -5.87 -5.79
CA MET A 184 11.45 -5.45 -6.71
C MET A 184 12.82 -6.05 -6.35
N VAL A 185 12.94 -6.69 -5.20
CA VAL A 185 14.20 -7.22 -4.65
C VAL A 185 14.36 -8.73 -4.89
N GLY A 186 13.32 -9.40 -5.41
CA GLY A 186 13.38 -10.83 -5.76
C GLY A 186 13.47 -11.78 -4.57
N LEU A 187 12.87 -11.44 -3.44
CA LEU A 187 12.94 -12.23 -2.20
C LEU A 187 12.33 -13.63 -2.33
N GLU A 188 11.31 -13.80 -3.16
CA GLU A 188 10.65 -15.09 -3.35
C GLU A 188 10.33 -15.35 -4.83
N LYS A 189 10.67 -16.55 -5.30
CA LYS A 189 10.38 -16.96 -6.68
C LYS A 189 9.08 -17.76 -6.73
N ASN A 190 8.16 -17.34 -7.58
CA ASN A 190 6.94 -18.05 -7.93
C ASN A 190 6.92 -18.24 -9.46
N PRO A 191 7.22 -19.44 -10.01
CA PRO A 191 7.34 -19.66 -11.46
C PRO A 191 6.08 -19.29 -12.24
N GLY A 192 4.90 -19.50 -11.65
CA GLY A 192 3.62 -19.15 -12.25
C GLY A 192 3.32 -17.65 -12.32
N PHE A 193 4.04 -16.81 -11.57
CA PHE A 193 3.86 -15.37 -11.58
C PHE A 193 5.07 -14.66 -12.16
N LYS A 194 4.88 -14.03 -13.32
CA LYS A 194 5.95 -13.35 -14.08
C LYS A 194 5.53 -11.91 -14.37
N LEU A 195 6.37 -10.97 -13.98
CA LEU A 195 6.26 -9.57 -14.41
C LEU A 195 6.76 -9.44 -15.86
N THR A 196 5.86 -9.72 -16.81
CA THR A 196 6.18 -9.55 -18.23
C THR A 196 6.21 -8.09 -18.63
N PRO A 197 6.97 -7.70 -19.69
CA PRO A 197 6.96 -6.31 -20.17
C PRO A 197 5.54 -5.81 -20.49
N SER A 198 4.66 -6.67 -21.00
CA SER A 198 3.25 -6.35 -21.24
C SER A 198 2.52 -6.05 -19.94
N LEU A 199 2.59 -6.91 -18.92
CA LEU A 199 1.95 -6.66 -17.61
C LEU A 199 2.47 -5.36 -16.97
N ILE A 200 3.78 -5.11 -17.05
CA ILE A 200 4.37 -3.87 -16.54
C ILE A 200 3.79 -2.66 -17.28
N GLN A 201 3.74 -2.68 -18.61
CA GLN A 201 3.17 -1.57 -19.38
C GLN A 201 1.70 -1.31 -19.03
N HIS A 202 0.87 -2.37 -19.00
CA HIS A 202 -0.55 -2.25 -18.69
C HIS A 202 -0.77 -1.75 -17.26
N GLY A 203 -0.01 -2.28 -16.30
CA GLY A 203 -0.08 -1.88 -14.89
C GLY A 203 0.33 -0.42 -14.68
N LEU A 204 1.42 0.02 -15.32
CA LEU A 204 1.87 1.41 -15.22
C LEU A 204 0.86 2.38 -15.85
N TYR A 205 0.29 2.05 -17.01
CA TYR A 205 -0.75 2.90 -17.60
C TYR A 205 -2.01 2.93 -16.73
N ALA A 206 -2.40 1.81 -16.11
CA ALA A 206 -3.52 1.77 -15.19
C ALA A 206 -3.29 2.65 -13.95
N LEU A 207 -2.08 2.61 -13.37
CA LEU A 207 -1.72 3.48 -12.23
C LEU A 207 -1.78 4.97 -12.61
N GLU A 208 -1.18 5.35 -13.72
CA GLU A 208 -1.18 6.74 -14.18
C GLU A 208 -2.60 7.26 -14.51
N PHE A 209 -3.45 6.44 -15.13
CA PHE A 209 -4.84 6.81 -15.32
C PHE A 209 -5.59 6.95 -13.99
N GLY A 210 -5.28 6.11 -13.01
CA GLY A 210 -5.83 6.22 -11.66
C GLY A 210 -5.47 7.53 -10.99
N ASP A 211 -4.19 7.95 -11.06
CA ASP A 211 -3.72 9.23 -10.54
C ASP A 211 -4.41 10.41 -11.24
N ILE A 212 -4.51 10.38 -12.57
CA ILE A 212 -5.21 11.42 -13.35
C ILE A 212 -6.69 11.50 -12.94
N PHE A 213 -7.37 10.36 -12.82
CA PHE A 213 -8.77 10.33 -12.37
C PHE A 213 -8.95 10.89 -10.98
N MET A 214 -8.14 10.46 -10.04
CA MET A 214 -8.21 10.90 -8.65
C MET A 214 -8.01 12.41 -8.55
N ARG A 215 -6.95 12.93 -9.17
CA ARG A 215 -6.62 14.36 -9.20
C ARG A 215 -7.74 15.20 -9.85
N CYS A 216 -8.23 14.79 -11.02
CA CYS A 216 -9.26 15.54 -11.73
C CYS A 216 -10.63 15.46 -11.03
N LEU A 217 -11.01 14.27 -10.56
CA LEU A 217 -12.29 14.05 -9.90
C LEU A 217 -12.41 14.84 -8.59
N TYR A 218 -11.42 14.73 -7.70
CA TYR A 218 -11.46 15.39 -6.40
C TYR A 218 -11.35 16.92 -6.51
N ARG A 219 -10.71 17.41 -7.58
CA ARG A 219 -10.65 18.84 -7.85
C ARG A 219 -11.97 19.40 -8.39
N VAL A 220 -12.68 18.69 -9.26
CA VAL A 220 -13.86 19.21 -9.96
C VAL A 220 -15.16 18.95 -9.18
N ARG A 221 -15.28 17.78 -8.56
CA ARG A 221 -16.50 17.32 -7.88
C ARG A 221 -17.06 18.31 -6.84
N PRO A 222 -16.25 18.94 -5.97
CA PRO A 222 -16.77 19.91 -5.00
C PRO A 222 -17.33 21.19 -5.61
N TYR A 223 -17.00 21.50 -6.86
CA TYR A 223 -17.34 22.75 -7.54
C TYR A 223 -18.31 22.57 -8.73
N GLU A 224 -18.73 21.34 -9.03
CA GLU A 224 -19.58 21.07 -10.20
C GLU A 224 -20.92 21.83 -10.13
N LYS A 225 -21.30 22.51 -11.24
CA LYS A 225 -22.60 23.20 -11.34
C LYS A 225 -23.78 22.25 -11.46
N VAL A 226 -23.54 21.08 -12.06
CA VAL A 226 -24.52 20.02 -12.22
C VAL A 226 -24.12 18.85 -11.32
N PRO A 227 -24.81 18.62 -10.20
CA PRO A 227 -24.49 17.56 -9.27
C PRO A 227 -24.36 16.19 -9.93
N GLY A 228 -23.24 15.50 -9.70
CA GLY A 228 -22.93 14.18 -10.25
C GLY A 228 -22.29 14.19 -11.64
N SER A 229 -22.09 15.37 -12.27
CA SER A 229 -21.47 15.46 -13.59
C SER A 229 -20.02 14.98 -13.62
N ALA A 230 -19.25 15.26 -12.56
CA ALA A 230 -17.87 14.80 -12.43
C ALA A 230 -17.79 13.28 -12.29
N ASN A 231 -18.66 12.69 -11.46
CA ASN A 231 -18.75 11.23 -11.32
C ASN A 231 -19.21 10.56 -12.63
N ALA A 232 -20.18 11.13 -13.33
CA ALA A 232 -20.64 10.61 -14.63
C ALA A 232 -19.53 10.64 -15.69
N LEU A 233 -18.73 11.72 -15.71
CA LEU A 233 -17.58 11.83 -16.62
C LEU A 233 -16.48 10.80 -16.24
N HIS A 234 -16.20 10.63 -14.94
CA HIS A 234 -15.29 9.61 -14.45
C HIS A 234 -15.70 8.21 -14.91
N GLU A 235 -16.97 7.82 -14.69
CA GLU A 235 -17.49 6.51 -15.10
C GLU A 235 -17.40 6.28 -16.63
N LYS A 236 -17.68 7.32 -17.41
CA LYS A 236 -17.54 7.28 -18.88
C LYS A 236 -16.10 7.00 -19.30
N TRP A 237 -15.14 7.69 -18.70
CA TRP A 237 -13.72 7.51 -19.02
C TRP A 237 -13.15 6.23 -18.43
N LYS A 238 -13.57 5.84 -17.23
CA LYS A 238 -13.19 4.57 -16.59
C LYS A 238 -13.48 3.38 -17.51
N LYS A 239 -14.68 3.31 -18.07
CA LYS A 239 -15.03 2.24 -19.06
C LYS A 239 -14.07 2.20 -20.24
N ARG A 240 -13.74 3.35 -20.82
CA ARG A 240 -12.80 3.45 -21.95
C ARG A 240 -11.37 3.04 -21.59
N VAL A 241 -10.94 3.40 -20.38
CA VAL A 241 -9.62 3.04 -19.87
C VAL A 241 -9.56 1.54 -19.58
N ILE A 242 -10.60 0.95 -18.96
CA ILE A 242 -10.73 -0.50 -18.74
C ILE A 242 -10.61 -1.25 -20.06
N ASP A 243 -11.34 -0.82 -21.09
CA ASP A 243 -11.26 -1.43 -22.44
C ASP A 243 -9.86 -1.29 -23.05
N PHE A 244 -9.18 -0.19 -22.78
CA PHE A 244 -7.83 0.04 -23.28
C PHE A 244 -6.79 -0.81 -22.56
N VAL A 245 -6.75 -0.76 -21.22
CA VAL A 245 -5.75 -1.51 -20.43
C VAL A 245 -6.04 -3.01 -20.36
N GLY A 246 -7.29 -3.42 -20.55
CA GLY A 246 -7.71 -4.83 -20.63
C GLY A 246 -7.45 -5.51 -21.98
N ASN A 247 -6.90 -4.78 -22.95
CA ASN A 247 -6.57 -5.37 -24.25
C ASN A 247 -5.35 -6.30 -24.12
N THR A 248 -5.41 -7.48 -24.72
CA THR A 248 -4.31 -8.47 -24.67
C THR A 248 -3.10 -8.13 -25.54
N LYS A 249 -3.20 -7.11 -26.40
CA LYS A 249 -2.11 -6.63 -27.26
C LYS A 249 -1.25 -5.61 -26.54
N ILE A 250 -0.02 -5.43 -27.01
CA ILE A 250 0.85 -4.32 -26.57
C ILE A 250 0.10 -2.99 -26.80
N LEU A 251 0.03 -2.18 -25.74
CA LEU A 251 -0.73 -0.94 -25.76
C LEU A 251 0.01 0.15 -26.54
N SER A 252 -0.74 0.88 -27.36
CA SER A 252 -0.19 2.02 -28.09
C SER A 252 0.11 3.19 -27.15
N HIS A 253 1.37 3.56 -27.00
CA HIS A 253 1.77 4.74 -26.23
C HIS A 253 1.17 6.04 -26.78
N ARG A 254 1.03 6.16 -28.11
CA ARG A 254 0.37 7.31 -28.74
C ARG A 254 -1.10 7.44 -28.31
N LYS A 255 -1.82 6.29 -28.23
CA LYS A 255 -3.22 6.27 -27.76
C LYS A 255 -3.30 6.61 -26.27
N TYR A 256 -2.40 6.06 -25.45
CA TYR A 256 -2.29 6.37 -24.03
C TYR A 256 -2.14 7.89 -23.81
N ARG A 257 -1.13 8.52 -24.41
CA ARG A 257 -0.88 9.97 -24.33
C ARG A 257 -2.08 10.80 -24.75
N LYS A 258 -2.77 10.40 -25.84
CA LYS A 258 -3.99 11.07 -26.30
C LYS A 258 -5.10 10.99 -25.26
N MET A 259 -5.28 9.82 -24.64
CA MET A 259 -6.30 9.61 -23.63
C MET A 259 -6.00 10.44 -22.36
N CYS A 260 -4.78 10.46 -21.85
CA CYS A 260 -4.40 11.29 -20.71
C CYS A 260 -4.77 12.75 -20.93
N ARG A 261 -4.35 13.33 -22.07
CA ARG A 261 -4.68 14.71 -22.41
C ARG A 261 -6.18 14.97 -22.55
N GLN A 262 -6.91 14.01 -23.14
CA GLN A 262 -8.34 14.18 -23.36
C GLN A 262 -9.13 14.10 -22.03
N ILE A 263 -8.74 13.19 -21.12
CA ILE A 263 -9.35 13.10 -19.78
C ILE A 263 -9.20 14.43 -19.05
N ILE A 264 -7.99 14.96 -18.98
CA ILE A 264 -7.71 16.22 -18.28
C ILE A 264 -8.54 17.36 -18.87
N ARG A 265 -8.59 17.49 -20.21
CA ARG A 265 -9.40 18.52 -20.90
C ARG A 265 -10.88 18.37 -20.65
N ASP A 266 -11.40 17.16 -20.68
CA ASP A 266 -12.82 16.91 -20.47
C ASP A 266 -13.24 17.31 -19.05
N PHE A 267 -12.40 17.03 -18.03
CA PHE A 267 -12.62 17.50 -16.66
C PHE A 267 -12.45 19.00 -16.50
N ASP A 268 -11.43 19.60 -17.14
CA ASP A 268 -11.16 21.04 -17.11
C ASP A 268 -12.28 21.88 -17.74
N ASN A 269 -13.05 21.29 -18.66
CA ASN A 269 -14.18 21.90 -19.33
C ASN A 269 -15.54 21.66 -18.64
N LEU A 270 -15.58 20.90 -17.53
CA LEU A 270 -16.82 20.75 -16.78
C LEU A 270 -17.23 22.10 -16.16
N PRO A 271 -18.52 22.46 -16.24
CA PRO A 271 -19.00 23.70 -15.63
C PRO A 271 -18.83 23.69 -14.11
N MET A 272 -18.03 24.59 -13.58
CA MET A 272 -17.79 24.75 -12.15
C MET A 272 -18.32 26.04 -11.60
N THR A 273 -18.61 26.09 -10.32
CA THR A 273 -18.97 27.33 -9.59
C THR A 273 -17.71 28.13 -9.30
N ASP A 274 -17.88 29.44 -9.08
CA ASP A 274 -16.78 30.33 -8.68
C ASP A 274 -16.58 30.37 -7.17
N GLU A 275 -17.24 29.48 -6.43
CA GLU A 275 -17.11 29.33 -4.98
C GLU A 275 -15.67 29.00 -4.58
N LYS A 276 -15.19 29.65 -3.51
CA LYS A 276 -13.88 29.32 -2.92
C LYS A 276 -14.08 28.41 -1.72
N LYS A 277 -13.56 27.20 -1.80
CA LYS A 277 -13.58 26.22 -0.71
C LYS A 277 -12.19 26.11 -0.07
N PRO A 278 -12.11 25.83 1.25
CA PRO A 278 -10.85 25.48 1.88
C PRO A 278 -10.26 24.25 1.19
N ARG A 279 -8.99 24.33 0.80
CA ARG A 279 -8.26 23.17 0.25
C ARG A 279 -7.57 22.43 1.38
N VAL A 280 -7.79 21.13 1.47
CA VAL A 280 -7.28 20.25 2.52
C VAL A 280 -6.47 19.13 1.91
N GLY A 281 -5.16 19.14 2.16
CA GLY A 281 -4.26 18.06 1.77
C GLY A 281 -4.51 16.81 2.61
N VAL A 282 -4.68 15.65 1.97
CA VAL A 282 -4.83 14.36 2.65
C VAL A 282 -3.57 13.53 2.42
N VAL A 283 -2.76 13.39 3.44
CA VAL A 283 -1.51 12.64 3.43
C VAL A 283 -1.54 11.54 4.49
N GLY A 284 -0.53 10.70 4.59
CA GLY A 284 -0.44 9.69 5.62
C GLY A 284 0.08 8.34 5.13
N GLU A 285 -0.23 7.28 5.86
CA GLU A 285 0.13 5.91 5.50
C GLU A 285 -0.59 5.50 4.21
N ILE A 286 0.13 4.86 3.32
CA ILE A 286 -0.30 4.65 1.94
C ILE A 286 -1.64 3.91 1.81
N LEU A 287 -1.88 2.82 2.57
CA LEU A 287 -3.15 2.10 2.52
C LEU A 287 -4.28 2.97 3.08
N VAL A 288 -4.05 3.59 4.23
CA VAL A 288 -5.06 4.40 4.90
C VAL A 288 -5.37 5.68 4.11
N LYS A 289 -4.38 6.28 3.45
CA LYS A 289 -4.57 7.44 2.57
C LYS A 289 -5.50 7.14 1.40
N PHE A 290 -5.31 6.01 0.73
CA PHE A 290 -6.02 5.71 -0.52
C PHE A 290 -7.25 4.80 -0.38
N LEU A 291 -7.43 4.12 0.73
CA LEU A 291 -8.59 3.23 0.96
C LEU A 291 -9.67 3.93 1.79
N PRO A 292 -10.78 4.38 1.18
CA PRO A 292 -11.84 5.09 1.89
C PRO A 292 -12.38 4.33 3.10
N ALA A 293 -12.54 3.02 2.98
CA ALA A 293 -12.98 2.16 4.07
C ALA A 293 -12.03 2.15 5.27
N ALA A 294 -10.72 2.43 5.07
CA ALA A 294 -9.73 2.45 6.15
C ALA A 294 -9.56 3.84 6.80
N ASN A 295 -10.05 4.91 6.16
CA ASN A 295 -9.93 6.29 6.64
C ASN A 295 -11.27 6.96 6.94
N ASN A 296 -12.33 6.18 7.12
CA ASN A 296 -13.68 6.68 7.35
C ASN A 296 -14.19 7.63 6.24
N TYR A 297 -13.85 7.34 4.98
CA TYR A 297 -14.27 8.11 3.80
C TYR A 297 -13.89 9.60 3.91
N ILE A 298 -12.65 9.88 4.33
CA ILE A 298 -12.18 11.23 4.65
C ILE A 298 -12.37 12.24 3.51
N VAL A 299 -12.23 11.82 2.25
CA VAL A 299 -12.44 12.69 1.09
C VAL A 299 -13.91 13.11 0.99
N ASP A 300 -14.82 12.14 1.08
CA ASP A 300 -16.27 12.41 1.02
C ASP A 300 -16.73 13.24 2.23
N LEU A 301 -16.13 13.00 3.41
CA LEU A 301 -16.38 13.80 4.60
C LEU A 301 -15.95 15.27 4.39
N LEU A 302 -14.73 15.51 3.91
CA LEU A 302 -14.24 16.86 3.64
C LEU A 302 -15.11 17.59 2.62
N GLU A 303 -15.53 16.91 1.55
CA GLU A 303 -16.43 17.49 0.55
C GLU A 303 -17.82 17.80 1.12
N SER A 304 -18.37 16.93 1.97
CA SER A 304 -19.65 17.15 2.63
C SER A 304 -19.63 18.35 3.60
N GLU A 305 -18.46 18.63 4.18
CA GLU A 305 -18.23 19.81 5.05
C GLU A 305 -17.83 21.07 4.24
N GLY A 306 -17.91 21.01 2.92
CA GLY A 306 -17.66 22.16 2.05
C GLY A 306 -16.19 22.45 1.74
N ALA A 307 -15.30 21.49 1.91
CA ALA A 307 -13.88 21.60 1.56
C ALA A 307 -13.56 20.90 0.23
N GLU A 308 -12.38 21.19 -0.33
CA GLU A 308 -11.76 20.46 -1.43
C GLU A 308 -10.67 19.55 -0.85
N ALA A 309 -10.76 18.24 -1.09
CA ALA A 309 -9.72 17.30 -0.73
C ALA A 309 -8.64 17.22 -1.83
N VAL A 310 -7.36 17.35 -1.44
CA VAL A 310 -6.22 17.23 -2.34
C VAL A 310 -5.38 16.04 -1.91
N VAL A 311 -5.37 14.98 -2.72
CA VAL A 311 -4.66 13.72 -2.43
C VAL A 311 -3.49 13.57 -3.39
N PRO A 312 -2.24 13.38 -2.90
CA PRO A 312 -1.07 13.13 -3.75
C PRO A 312 -1.20 11.84 -4.55
N ASP A 313 -0.48 11.77 -5.67
CA ASP A 313 -0.54 10.65 -6.61
C ASP A 313 0.06 9.36 -6.00
N LEU A 314 -0.49 8.20 -6.37
CA LEU A 314 0.03 6.91 -5.94
C LEU A 314 1.37 6.58 -6.60
N THR A 315 1.56 6.98 -7.84
CA THR A 315 2.82 6.78 -8.59
C THR A 315 4.01 7.48 -7.93
N ASP A 316 3.79 8.59 -7.21
CA ASP A 316 4.86 9.28 -6.49
C ASP A 316 5.51 8.40 -5.42
N PHE A 317 4.76 7.47 -4.81
CA PHE A 317 5.34 6.49 -3.90
C PHE A 317 6.30 5.51 -4.60
N LEU A 318 6.03 5.13 -5.84
CA LEU A 318 6.95 4.30 -6.63
C LEU A 318 8.23 5.08 -6.97
N LEU A 319 8.09 6.35 -7.32
CA LEU A 319 9.23 7.25 -7.57
C LEU A 319 10.08 7.43 -6.31
N TYR A 320 9.44 7.60 -5.14
CA TYR A 320 10.11 7.63 -3.84
C TYR A 320 10.93 6.36 -3.58
N CYS A 321 10.36 5.19 -3.82
CA CYS A 321 11.07 3.91 -3.66
C CYS A 321 12.33 3.83 -4.53
N CYS A 322 12.24 4.32 -5.77
CA CYS A 322 13.39 4.40 -6.67
C CYS A 322 14.42 5.45 -6.19
N TYR A 323 13.96 6.62 -5.78
CA TYR A 323 14.82 7.72 -5.34
C TYR A 323 15.65 7.38 -4.09
N ASN A 324 15.10 6.58 -3.20
CA ASN A 324 15.78 6.09 -1.99
C ASN A 324 17.12 5.37 -2.28
N GLN A 325 17.30 4.84 -3.49
CA GLN A 325 18.58 4.20 -3.87
C GLN A 325 19.73 5.20 -4.01
N ASN A 326 19.45 6.50 -4.17
CA ASN A 326 20.48 7.54 -4.20
C ASN A 326 21.14 7.63 -2.82
N PHE A 327 20.34 7.83 -1.77
CA PHE A 327 20.86 7.90 -0.39
C PHE A 327 21.54 6.58 0.03
N LYS A 328 20.95 5.43 -0.35
CA LYS A 328 21.54 4.12 -0.04
C LYS A 328 22.91 3.92 -0.70
N ALA A 329 23.08 4.41 -1.92
CA ALA A 329 24.37 4.31 -2.61
C ALA A 329 25.40 5.26 -2.02
N ASP A 330 24.98 6.46 -1.62
CA ASP A 330 25.89 7.51 -1.13
C ASP A 330 26.32 7.26 0.33
N TYR A 331 25.46 6.65 1.16
CA TYR A 331 25.68 6.53 2.61
C TYR A 331 25.57 5.11 3.19
N LEU A 332 24.91 4.17 2.53
CA LEU A 332 24.58 2.85 3.08
C LEU A 332 25.18 1.69 2.26
N GLY A 333 26.15 1.95 1.41
CA GLY A 333 26.92 0.92 0.70
C GLY A 333 26.16 0.21 -0.43
N ALA A 334 25.04 0.75 -0.92
CA ALA A 334 24.41 0.22 -2.12
C ALA A 334 25.29 0.51 -3.37
N THR A 335 25.16 -0.33 -4.40
CA THR A 335 26.04 -0.23 -5.57
C THR A 335 25.68 0.96 -6.47
N ALA A 336 26.71 1.57 -7.09
CA ALA A 336 26.50 2.60 -8.11
C ALA A 336 25.65 2.12 -9.30
N LYS A 337 25.68 0.82 -9.61
CA LYS A 337 24.80 0.20 -10.61
C LYS A 337 23.34 0.29 -10.21
N SER A 338 23.01 0.00 -8.96
CA SER A 338 21.64 0.13 -8.42
C SER A 338 21.16 1.58 -8.52
N LYS A 339 21.98 2.55 -8.11
CA LYS A 339 21.69 3.99 -8.24
C LYS A 339 21.36 4.38 -9.68
N ARG A 340 22.20 3.95 -10.66
CA ARG A 340 21.99 4.26 -12.07
C ARG A 340 20.69 3.66 -12.62
N ILE A 341 20.39 2.38 -12.29
CA ILE A 341 19.17 1.71 -12.73
C ILE A 341 17.93 2.44 -12.18
N ASN A 342 17.92 2.77 -10.90
CA ASN A 342 16.77 3.45 -10.30
C ASN A 342 16.58 4.88 -10.83
N ASN A 343 17.66 5.62 -11.07
CA ASN A 343 17.55 6.93 -11.73
C ASN A 343 17.07 6.82 -13.19
N MET A 344 17.38 5.74 -13.89
CA MET A 344 16.81 5.46 -15.22
C MET A 344 15.32 5.14 -15.13
N LEU A 345 14.90 4.40 -14.12
CA LEU A 345 13.47 4.14 -13.85
C LEU A 345 12.73 5.44 -13.53
N ILE A 346 13.27 6.32 -12.69
CA ILE A 346 12.69 7.64 -12.43
C ILE A 346 12.50 8.42 -13.73
N ARG A 347 13.52 8.49 -14.59
CA ARG A 347 13.41 9.17 -15.89
C ARG A 347 12.34 8.55 -16.78
N PHE A 348 12.20 7.22 -16.75
CA PHE A 348 11.17 6.51 -17.49
C PHE A 348 9.76 6.85 -16.98
N PHE A 349 9.53 6.86 -15.67
CA PHE A 349 8.26 7.28 -15.07
C PHE A 349 7.95 8.74 -15.41
N GLU A 350 8.94 9.64 -15.30
CA GLU A 350 8.77 11.05 -15.62
C GLU A 350 8.46 11.28 -17.12
N TRP A 351 9.07 10.47 -17.99
CA TRP A 351 8.71 10.47 -19.42
C TRP A 351 7.28 9.97 -19.65
N LEU A 352 6.84 8.95 -18.92
CA LEU A 352 5.47 8.44 -19.01
C LEU A 352 4.43 9.49 -18.60
N ARG A 353 4.70 10.22 -17.53
CA ARG A 353 3.82 11.25 -16.95
C ARG A 353 3.86 12.59 -17.71
N LYS A 354 4.85 12.77 -18.58
CA LYS A 354 5.12 14.06 -19.21
C LYS A 354 3.90 14.68 -19.90
N ASP A 355 3.17 13.91 -20.69
CA ASP A 355 2.01 14.44 -21.42
C ASP A 355 0.85 14.84 -20.50
N ALA A 356 0.64 14.09 -19.41
CA ALA A 356 -0.35 14.45 -18.40
C ALA A 356 0.07 15.72 -17.66
N ARG A 357 1.34 15.81 -17.23
CA ARG A 357 1.90 16.99 -16.56
C ARG A 357 1.82 18.23 -17.45
N ASP A 358 2.22 18.12 -18.72
CA ASP A 358 2.17 19.23 -19.67
C ASP A 358 0.73 19.71 -19.94
N GLU A 359 -0.25 18.81 -19.85
CA GLU A 359 -1.66 19.17 -20.04
C GLU A 359 -2.25 19.78 -18.77
N LEU A 360 -1.93 19.24 -17.59
CA LEU A 360 -2.29 19.82 -16.29
C LEU A 360 -1.74 21.25 -16.15
N ALA A 361 -0.50 21.49 -16.58
CA ALA A 361 0.12 22.82 -16.56
C ALA A 361 -0.58 23.86 -17.46
N LYS A 362 -1.40 23.43 -18.43
CA LYS A 362 -2.21 24.32 -19.29
C LYS A 362 -3.61 24.53 -18.76
N SER A 363 -4.02 23.72 -17.79
CA SER A 363 -5.34 23.78 -17.21
C SER A 363 -5.56 25.07 -16.42
N LYS A 364 -6.80 25.47 -16.29
CA LYS A 364 -7.22 26.58 -15.43
C LYS A 364 -7.45 26.14 -13.98
N HIS A 365 -7.58 24.83 -13.76
CA HIS A 365 -8.08 24.29 -12.51
C HIS A 365 -7.13 23.29 -11.84
N PHE A 366 -6.16 22.73 -12.60
CA PHE A 366 -5.26 21.69 -12.09
C PHE A 366 -3.82 22.21 -12.01
N GLU A 367 -3.11 21.79 -10.97
CA GLU A 367 -1.66 21.98 -10.87
C GLU A 367 -0.93 20.76 -11.47
N PRO A 368 0.25 20.97 -12.11
CA PRO A 368 1.09 19.88 -12.59
C PRO A 368 1.65 19.05 -11.42
N THR A 369 1.95 17.79 -11.68
CA THR A 369 2.61 16.91 -10.69
C THR A 369 4.05 17.35 -10.45
N ALA A 370 4.50 17.36 -9.20
CA ALA A 370 5.89 17.68 -8.85
C ALA A 370 6.88 16.58 -9.28
N TYR A 371 8.14 16.94 -9.37
CA TYR A 371 9.22 15.95 -9.54
C TYR A 371 9.65 15.41 -8.17
N ILE A 372 9.96 14.12 -8.11
CA ILE A 372 10.39 13.49 -6.85
C ILE A 372 11.64 14.16 -6.26
N GLN A 373 12.51 14.73 -7.10
CA GLN A 373 13.70 15.47 -6.67
C GLN A 373 13.35 16.76 -5.93
N ASP A 374 12.25 17.41 -6.32
CA ASP A 374 11.78 18.64 -5.68
C ASP A 374 11.14 18.33 -4.33
N LEU A 375 10.35 17.25 -4.24
CA LEU A 375 9.84 16.76 -2.96
C LEU A 375 10.98 16.40 -1.99
N ALA A 376 12.03 15.75 -2.50
CA ALA A 376 13.19 15.39 -1.68
C ALA A 376 13.91 16.64 -1.13
N LYS A 377 14.14 17.64 -1.98
CA LYS A 377 14.75 18.92 -1.55
C LYS A 377 13.91 19.64 -0.49
N GLN A 378 12.60 19.68 -0.67
CA GLN A 378 11.69 20.28 0.32
C GLN A 378 11.75 19.51 1.65
N ALA A 379 11.68 18.17 1.60
CA ALA A 379 11.73 17.34 2.79
C ALA A 379 13.05 17.49 3.57
N GLU A 380 14.19 17.64 2.88
CA GLU A 380 15.51 17.75 3.52
C GLU A 380 15.67 18.97 4.43
N HIS A 381 14.82 19.98 4.32
CA HIS A 381 14.80 21.10 5.25
C HIS A 381 14.28 20.71 6.64
N ILE A 382 13.53 19.61 6.75
CA ILE A 382 12.90 19.17 8.00
C ILE A 382 13.40 17.79 8.43
N VAL A 383 13.49 16.84 7.48
CA VAL A 383 13.92 15.46 7.75
C VAL A 383 14.92 14.99 6.71
N SER A 384 15.92 14.24 7.14
CA SER A 384 16.88 13.63 6.22
C SER A 384 16.19 12.60 5.30
N CYS A 385 16.60 12.56 4.02
CA CYS A 385 16.24 11.48 3.08
C CYS A 385 16.72 10.08 3.51
N GLY A 386 17.46 9.98 4.62
CA GLY A 386 17.77 8.73 5.29
C GLY A 386 16.59 8.09 6.02
N ASN A 387 15.53 8.84 6.29
CA ASN A 387 14.27 8.31 6.84
C ASN A 387 13.47 7.59 5.75
N GLN A 388 13.81 6.33 5.46
CA GLN A 388 13.31 5.55 4.32
C GLN A 388 12.37 4.39 4.70
N THR A 389 11.93 4.32 5.94
CA THR A 389 11.03 3.27 6.41
C THR A 389 9.57 3.65 6.15
N GLY A 390 8.81 2.77 5.48
CA GLY A 390 7.45 3.08 5.05
C GLY A 390 7.45 4.24 4.06
N GLU A 391 6.61 5.24 4.28
CA GLU A 391 6.55 6.48 3.49
C GLU A 391 7.78 7.37 3.73
N GLY A 392 8.41 7.24 4.90
CA GLY A 392 9.66 7.93 5.23
C GLY A 392 9.59 9.45 4.97
N TRP A 393 10.71 10.03 4.51
CA TRP A 393 10.83 11.46 4.18
C TRP A 393 9.79 11.94 3.16
N PHE A 394 9.29 11.04 2.33
CA PHE A 394 8.31 11.34 1.29
C PHE A 394 7.01 11.91 1.87
N LEU A 395 6.51 11.37 3.00
CA LEU A 395 5.32 11.91 3.68
C LEU A 395 5.50 13.37 4.09
N THR A 396 6.69 13.74 4.62
CA THR A 396 7.01 15.14 4.94
C THR A 396 7.07 15.99 3.67
N GLY A 397 7.68 15.47 2.60
CA GLY A 397 7.75 16.15 1.30
C GLY A 397 6.36 16.38 0.69
N GLU A 398 5.45 15.41 0.76
CA GLU A 398 4.06 15.57 0.32
C GLU A 398 3.34 16.72 1.06
N MET A 399 3.51 16.82 2.39
CA MET A 399 2.90 17.93 3.16
C MET A 399 3.41 19.29 2.68
N LEU A 400 4.71 19.43 2.52
CA LEU A 400 5.33 20.69 2.08
C LEU A 400 4.91 21.07 0.66
N GLU A 401 4.86 20.11 -0.24
CA GLU A 401 4.41 20.33 -1.63
C GLU A 401 2.95 20.77 -1.69
N LEU A 402 2.07 20.12 -0.93
CA LEU A 402 0.65 20.51 -0.86
C LEU A 402 0.48 21.93 -0.32
N ILE A 403 1.24 22.30 0.71
CA ILE A 403 1.25 23.67 1.25
C ILE A 403 1.72 24.67 0.19
N ALA A 404 2.78 24.36 -0.56
CA ALA A 404 3.27 25.17 -1.65
C ALA A 404 2.25 25.34 -2.79
N GLN A 405 1.42 24.33 -3.05
CA GLN A 405 0.31 24.35 -4.00
C GLN A 405 -0.97 25.01 -3.45
N GLY A 406 -0.93 25.59 -2.25
CA GLY A 406 -2.05 26.32 -1.65
C GLY A 406 -3.05 25.45 -0.87
N ALA A 407 -2.79 24.17 -0.65
CA ALA A 407 -3.51 23.33 0.31
C ALA A 407 -2.85 23.46 1.69
N THR A 408 -3.07 24.58 2.35
CA THR A 408 -2.40 24.95 3.62
C THR A 408 -2.95 24.20 4.84
N ASN A 409 -4.11 23.56 4.70
CA ASN A 409 -4.68 22.70 5.73
C ASN A 409 -4.34 21.24 5.40
N ILE A 410 -3.77 20.50 6.37
CA ILE A 410 -3.32 19.12 6.14
C ILE A 410 -4.00 18.17 7.12
N VAL A 411 -4.61 17.13 6.60
CA VAL A 411 -5.04 15.95 7.35
C VAL A 411 -4.01 14.85 7.14
N CYS A 412 -3.30 14.46 8.20
CA CYS A 412 -2.38 13.33 8.17
C CYS A 412 -3.08 12.08 8.69
N ALA A 413 -3.45 11.18 7.79
CA ALA A 413 -4.08 9.90 8.09
C ALA A 413 -3.06 8.95 8.72
N GLN A 414 -2.93 9.02 10.05
CA GLN A 414 -1.95 8.25 10.81
C GLN A 414 -2.60 7.06 11.49
N PRO A 415 -2.36 5.83 11.03
CA PRO A 415 -2.93 4.64 11.64
C PRO A 415 -2.21 4.26 12.94
N PHE A 416 -2.95 3.59 13.83
CA PHE A 416 -2.39 3.02 15.06
C PHE A 416 -1.17 2.14 14.76
N ALA A 417 -0.13 2.28 15.57
CA ALA A 417 1.13 1.54 15.53
C ALA A 417 1.92 1.62 14.20
N CYS A 418 1.65 2.61 13.34
CA CYS A 418 2.50 2.91 12.19
C CYS A 418 3.69 3.76 12.62
N LEU A 419 4.82 3.12 12.93
CA LEU A 419 6.01 3.80 13.42
C LEU A 419 6.54 4.89 12.48
N PRO A 420 6.70 4.66 11.15
CA PRO A 420 7.17 5.70 10.24
C PRO A 420 6.31 6.97 10.30
N ASN A 421 4.99 6.82 10.31
CA ASN A 421 4.08 7.96 10.36
C ASN A 421 4.15 8.74 11.69
N HIS A 422 4.48 8.08 12.81
CA HIS A 422 4.73 8.79 14.05
C HIS A 422 5.94 9.73 13.96
N ILE A 423 6.97 9.33 13.21
CA ILE A 423 8.22 10.09 13.07
C ILE A 423 8.05 11.20 12.02
N VAL A 424 7.76 10.83 10.78
CA VAL A 424 7.79 11.74 9.61
C VAL A 424 6.43 12.37 9.29
N GLY A 425 5.37 11.94 9.95
CA GLY A 425 4.04 12.57 9.91
C GLY A 425 3.82 13.44 11.15
N LYS A 426 3.49 12.81 12.30
CA LYS A 426 3.19 13.53 13.54
C LYS A 426 4.39 14.28 14.12
N GLY A 427 5.58 13.66 14.07
CA GLY A 427 6.79 14.23 14.71
C GLY A 427 7.27 15.54 14.11
N VAL A 428 6.94 15.81 12.85
CA VAL A 428 7.37 17.01 12.10
C VAL A 428 6.34 18.13 12.09
N ILE A 429 5.13 17.93 12.62
CA ILE A 429 4.03 18.92 12.56
C ILE A 429 4.44 20.28 13.12
N LYS A 430 5.22 20.30 14.19
CA LYS A 430 5.66 21.54 14.83
C LYS A 430 6.59 22.36 13.93
N GLU A 431 7.43 21.68 13.16
CA GLU A 431 8.38 22.33 12.24
C GLU A 431 7.72 22.77 10.92
N ILE A 432 6.61 22.14 10.53
CA ILE A 432 5.85 22.48 9.32
C ILE A 432 4.93 23.70 9.56
N ARG A 433 4.44 23.90 10.79
CA ARG A 433 3.62 25.05 11.19
C ARG A 433 4.41 26.34 11.29
#